data_21c04456491d4a9e95564c934f42e3fd
#
_entry.id   21c04456491d4a9e95564c934f42e3fd
#
_cell.length_a   1.000
_cell.length_b   1.000
_cell.length_c   1.000
_cell.angle_alpha   90.00
_cell.angle_beta   90.00
_cell.angle_gamma   90.00
#
_symmetry.space_group_name_H-M   'P 1'
#
loop_
_entity.id
_entity.type
_entity.pdbx_description
1 polymer ?
#
loop_
_entity_poly.entity_id
_entity_poly.type
_entity_poly.pdbx_seq_one_letter_code
_entity_poly.pdbx_strand_id
1 'polypeptide(L)'
;WTEKFDTTFSKTDMVILEGTYSDEENNDGTYKYPDHMSQLTNYVQSLNSDVNEFSGTIEVIDGKLTDTEITVLHSRSIAENIVIKDGNNLYSGELNISQGKITEAVVVEGKSLVSSAELTAKAFSQGTFGEYGGKLVAISLLLFAFSTAITWCYYGDRSTAYIFGEK
;
A
#
# COMPACT_ATOMS: atom_id res chain seq x y z
N TRP A 1 10.17 10.18 -4.14
CA TRP A 1 10.37 9.23 -3.05
C TRP A 1 10.04 7.84 -3.58
N THR A 2 11.07 7.03 -3.75
CA THR A 2 11.01 5.65 -4.25
C THR A 2 11.36 4.63 -3.14
N GLU A 3 11.57 5.11 -1.89
CA GLU A 3 11.94 4.26 -0.78
C GLU A 3 10.76 3.39 -0.33
N LYS A 4 10.98 2.07 -0.31
CA LYS A 4 10.02 1.08 0.16
C LYS A 4 10.20 0.82 1.65
N PHE A 5 9.10 0.74 2.37
CA PHE A 5 9.07 0.54 3.83
C PHE A 5 8.45 -0.80 4.19
N ASP A 6 8.90 -1.37 5.29
CA ASP A 6 8.27 -2.56 5.86
C ASP A 6 6.82 -2.26 6.25
N THR A 7 5.90 -3.06 5.72
CA THR A 7 4.47 -2.92 5.97
C THR A 7 3.75 -4.26 5.88
N THR A 8 2.59 -4.36 6.52
CA THR A 8 1.70 -5.50 6.39
C THR A 8 0.76 -5.26 5.22
N PHE A 9 0.68 -6.22 4.31
CA PHE A 9 -0.12 -6.06 3.10
C PHE A 9 -1.59 -6.36 3.37
N SER A 10 -2.44 -5.41 3.00
CA SER A 10 -3.87 -5.66 2.93
C SER A 10 -4.18 -6.54 1.73
N LYS A 11 -5.03 -7.55 1.91
CA LYS A 11 -5.49 -8.43 0.81
C LYS A 11 -6.24 -7.66 -0.28
N THR A 12 -6.79 -6.51 0.02
CA THR A 12 -7.49 -5.65 -0.96
C THR A 12 -6.51 -4.91 -1.86
N ASP A 13 -5.35 -4.53 -1.32
CA ASP A 13 -4.38 -3.67 -1.99
C ASP A 13 -3.18 -4.43 -2.55
N MET A 14 -3.20 -5.76 -2.41
CA MET A 14 -2.20 -6.67 -2.93
C MET A 14 -2.79 -7.51 -4.07
N VAL A 15 -1.98 -7.72 -5.10
CA VAL A 15 -2.28 -8.64 -6.20
C VAL A 15 -1.01 -9.38 -6.62
N ILE A 16 -1.16 -10.66 -6.96
CA ILE A 16 -0.10 -11.51 -7.46
C ILE A 16 -0.29 -11.67 -8.97
N LEU A 17 0.74 -11.30 -9.70
CA LEU A 17 0.74 -11.27 -11.16
C LEU A 17 1.59 -12.41 -11.71
N GLU A 18 1.22 -12.93 -12.88
CA GLU A 18 2.05 -13.82 -13.67
C GLU A 18 3.22 -13.06 -14.28
N GLY A 19 4.39 -13.66 -14.25
CA GLY A 19 5.61 -13.10 -14.82
C GLY A 19 6.44 -12.29 -13.84
N THR A 20 7.70 -12.07 -14.22
CA THR A 20 8.67 -11.32 -13.42
C THR A 20 8.76 -9.90 -13.93
N TYR A 21 8.28 -8.97 -13.14
CA TYR A 21 8.41 -7.51 -13.38
C TYR A 21 9.45 -6.91 -12.45
N SER A 22 10.06 -5.81 -12.86
CA SER A 22 11.05 -5.09 -12.06
C SER A 22 10.82 -3.59 -12.14
N ASP A 23 10.90 -2.92 -11.00
CA ASP A 23 10.88 -1.48 -10.83
C ASP A 23 12.27 -0.92 -10.47
N GLU A 24 13.34 -1.68 -10.79
CA GLU A 24 14.71 -1.21 -10.59
C GLU A 24 14.99 0.08 -11.39
N GLU A 25 15.59 1.04 -10.68
CA GLU A 25 16.03 2.31 -11.27
C GLU A 25 17.54 2.32 -11.53
N ASN A 26 17.93 3.00 -12.59
CA ASN A 26 19.33 3.32 -12.87
C ASN A 26 19.78 4.50 -11.99
N ASN A 27 21.09 4.76 -11.96
CA ASN A 27 21.68 5.88 -11.20
C ASN A 27 21.18 7.26 -11.65
N ASP A 28 20.61 7.38 -12.84
CA ASP A 28 20.06 8.60 -13.41
C ASP A 28 18.54 8.78 -13.15
N GLY A 29 17.94 7.87 -12.39
CA GLY A 29 16.51 7.88 -12.06
C GLY A 29 15.58 7.34 -13.16
N THR A 30 16.14 6.75 -14.23
CA THR A 30 15.35 6.04 -15.24
C THR A 30 15.16 4.59 -14.86
N TYR A 31 14.03 3.98 -15.24
CA TYR A 31 13.81 2.56 -15.00
C TYR A 31 14.71 1.70 -15.88
N LYS A 32 15.29 0.65 -15.30
CA LYS A 32 16.10 -0.33 -16.01
C LYS A 32 15.28 -1.11 -17.04
N TYR A 33 14.01 -1.34 -16.72
CA TYR A 33 13.03 -2.02 -17.56
C TYR A 33 11.78 -1.16 -17.76
N PRO A 34 11.83 -0.15 -18.66
CA PRO A 34 10.72 0.79 -18.83
C PRO A 34 9.42 0.13 -19.33
N ASP A 35 9.54 -0.97 -20.11
CA ASP A 35 8.38 -1.72 -20.60
C ASP A 35 7.62 -2.39 -19.44
N HIS A 36 8.32 -2.94 -18.44
CA HIS A 36 7.70 -3.50 -17.25
C HIS A 36 6.90 -2.44 -16.49
N MET A 37 7.48 -1.26 -16.31
CA MET A 37 6.80 -0.17 -15.62
C MET A 37 5.60 0.37 -16.40
N SER A 38 5.69 0.41 -17.74
CA SER A 38 4.56 0.80 -18.59
C SER A 38 3.40 -0.19 -18.47
N GLN A 39 3.67 -1.50 -18.51
CA GLN A 39 2.68 -2.56 -18.36
C GLN A 39 2.02 -2.51 -16.98
N LEU A 40 2.80 -2.41 -15.90
CA LEU A 40 2.27 -2.31 -14.54
C LEU A 40 1.45 -1.03 -14.33
N THR A 41 1.89 0.10 -14.90
CA THR A 41 1.15 1.36 -14.83
C THR A 41 -0.20 1.23 -15.53
N ASN A 42 -0.24 0.64 -16.72
CA ASN A 42 -1.47 0.40 -17.46
C ASN A 42 -2.41 -0.53 -16.67
N TYR A 43 -1.88 -1.59 -16.08
CA TYR A 43 -2.65 -2.50 -15.23
C TYR A 43 -3.28 -1.77 -14.05
N VAL A 44 -2.51 -1.00 -13.28
CA VAL A 44 -3.00 -0.25 -12.11
C VAL A 44 -4.05 0.79 -12.48
N GLN A 45 -3.92 1.41 -13.66
CA GLN A 45 -4.89 2.41 -14.16
C GLN A 45 -6.10 1.78 -14.85
N SER A 46 -6.23 0.45 -14.84
CA SER A 46 -7.28 -0.29 -15.55
C SER A 46 -7.34 0.04 -17.05
N LEU A 47 -6.18 0.36 -17.63
CA LEU A 47 -6.00 0.53 -19.06
C LEU A 47 -5.73 -0.83 -19.72
N ASN A 48 -5.69 -0.84 -21.06
CA ASN A 48 -5.35 -2.07 -21.78
C ASN A 48 -3.93 -2.51 -21.44
N SER A 49 -3.77 -3.64 -20.75
CA SER A 49 -2.48 -4.22 -20.36
C SER A 49 -2.48 -5.73 -20.62
N ASP A 50 -1.31 -6.26 -20.96
CA ASP A 50 -1.10 -7.70 -21.16
C ASP A 50 -0.72 -8.42 -19.86
N VAL A 51 -0.86 -7.73 -18.71
CA VAL A 51 -0.55 -8.29 -17.39
C VAL A 51 -1.70 -9.17 -16.91
N ASN A 52 -1.38 -10.40 -16.57
CA ASN A 52 -2.35 -11.38 -16.08
C ASN A 52 -2.22 -11.55 -14.57
N GLU A 53 -3.37 -11.74 -13.91
CA GLU A 53 -3.42 -12.13 -12.51
C GLU A 53 -3.15 -13.62 -12.36
N PHE A 54 -2.24 -13.97 -11.48
CA PHE A 54 -1.88 -15.36 -11.22
C PHE A 54 -3.06 -16.12 -10.60
N SER A 55 -3.29 -17.34 -11.08
CA SER A 55 -4.24 -18.28 -10.49
C SER A 55 -3.64 -19.67 -10.43
N GLY A 56 -3.50 -20.22 -9.24
CA GLY A 56 -2.86 -21.50 -9.02
C GLY A 56 -2.45 -21.69 -7.57
N THR A 57 -1.57 -22.65 -7.35
CA THR A 57 -1.02 -22.97 -6.02
C THR A 57 0.48 -22.70 -6.02
N ILE A 58 0.95 -22.02 -4.97
CA ILE A 58 2.37 -21.72 -4.78
C ILE A 58 2.82 -22.38 -3.47
N GLU A 59 3.95 -23.04 -3.50
CA GLU A 59 4.57 -23.54 -2.28
C GLU A 59 5.28 -22.42 -1.53
N VAL A 60 5.09 -22.38 -0.22
CA VAL A 60 5.76 -21.46 0.70
C VAL A 60 6.59 -22.26 1.69
N ILE A 61 7.87 -21.92 1.82
CA ILE A 61 8.79 -22.54 2.76
C ILE A 61 9.36 -21.46 3.69
N ASP A 62 9.17 -21.64 5.00
CA ASP A 62 9.63 -20.70 6.02
C ASP A 62 9.22 -19.23 5.71
N GLY A 63 7.97 -19.06 5.31
CA GLY A 63 7.40 -17.75 4.98
C GLY A 63 7.82 -17.18 3.64
N LYS A 64 8.62 -17.89 2.83
CA LYS A 64 9.11 -17.41 1.53
C LYS A 64 8.41 -18.12 0.39
N LEU A 65 8.00 -17.35 -0.61
CA LEU A 65 7.49 -17.88 -1.87
C LEU A 65 8.64 -18.60 -2.60
N THR A 66 8.40 -19.82 -3.07
CA THR A 66 9.39 -20.61 -3.83
C THR A 66 9.33 -20.33 -5.33
N ASP A 67 8.19 -19.84 -5.81
CA ASP A 67 8.01 -19.50 -7.22
C ASP A 67 8.68 -18.16 -7.54
N THR A 68 9.49 -18.17 -8.61
CA THR A 68 10.24 -17.00 -9.11
C THR A 68 9.61 -16.37 -10.34
N GLU A 69 8.57 -16.97 -10.90
CA GLU A 69 7.87 -16.48 -12.10
C GLU A 69 6.62 -15.66 -11.77
N ILE A 70 6.57 -15.09 -10.58
CA ILE A 70 5.47 -14.25 -10.13
C ILE A 70 5.98 -12.91 -9.61
N THR A 71 5.12 -11.92 -9.67
CA THR A 71 5.38 -10.60 -9.07
C THR A 71 4.23 -10.24 -8.14
N VAL A 72 4.57 -9.83 -6.93
CA VAL A 72 3.58 -9.31 -5.97
C VAL A 72 3.55 -7.80 -6.06
N LEU A 73 2.40 -7.26 -6.41
CA LEU A 73 2.14 -5.82 -6.46
C LEU A 73 1.36 -5.41 -5.20
N HIS A 74 1.82 -4.38 -4.51
CA HIS A 74 1.13 -3.78 -3.37
C HIS A 74 1.18 -2.26 -3.45
N SER A 75 0.03 -1.61 -3.26
CA SER A 75 -0.08 -0.14 -3.27
C SER A 75 0.63 0.53 -4.47
N ARG A 76 0.53 -0.07 -5.64
CA ARG A 76 1.12 0.40 -6.91
C ARG A 76 2.65 0.31 -7.00
N SER A 77 3.27 -0.53 -6.20
CA SER A 77 4.70 -0.84 -6.29
C SER A 77 4.93 -2.35 -6.24
N ILE A 78 6.03 -2.80 -6.80
CA ILE A 78 6.48 -4.18 -6.64
C ILE A 78 6.90 -4.38 -5.18
N ALA A 79 6.33 -5.40 -4.54
CA ALA A 79 6.65 -5.75 -3.17
C ALA A 79 7.99 -6.50 -3.11
N GLU A 80 8.80 -6.19 -2.10
CA GLU A 80 10.10 -6.82 -1.84
C GLU A 80 10.12 -7.50 -0.48
N ASN A 81 11.03 -8.46 -0.31
CA ASN A 81 11.25 -9.16 0.95
C ASN A 81 9.96 -9.72 1.56
N ILE A 82 9.15 -10.36 0.74
CA ILE A 82 7.84 -10.88 1.14
C ILE A 82 8.02 -12.01 2.14
N VAL A 83 7.29 -11.92 3.25
CA VAL A 83 7.22 -12.93 4.30
C VAL A 83 5.76 -13.25 4.59
N ILE A 84 5.41 -14.53 4.53
CA ILE A 84 4.06 -15.02 4.79
C ILE A 84 4.03 -15.66 6.18
N LYS A 85 3.04 -15.27 6.99
CA LYS A 85 2.87 -15.72 8.36
C LYS A 85 1.47 -16.26 8.60
N ASP A 86 1.39 -17.27 9.46
CA ASP A 86 0.15 -17.71 10.09
C ASP A 86 0.21 -17.33 11.57
N GLY A 87 -0.53 -16.28 11.94
CA GLY A 87 -0.40 -15.64 13.24
C GLY A 87 1.02 -15.09 13.49
N ASN A 88 1.70 -15.64 14.48
CA ASN A 88 3.08 -15.25 14.84
C ASN A 88 4.17 -16.15 14.22
N ASN A 89 3.81 -17.21 13.53
CA ASN A 89 4.76 -18.17 12.96
C ASN A 89 4.94 -17.97 11.46
N LEU A 90 6.10 -18.35 10.93
CA LEU A 90 6.32 -18.40 9.49
C LEU A 90 5.44 -19.51 8.89
N TYR A 91 4.74 -19.16 7.82
CA TYR A 91 3.90 -20.13 7.10
C TYR A 91 4.76 -21.05 6.25
N SER A 92 4.44 -22.35 6.27
CA SER A 92 5.00 -23.34 5.35
C SER A 92 3.89 -24.25 4.87
N GLY A 93 3.73 -24.36 3.56
CA GLY A 93 2.69 -25.14 2.92
C GLY A 93 2.27 -24.59 1.58
N GLU A 94 1.21 -25.13 1.02
CA GLU A 94 0.63 -24.66 -0.23
C GLU A 94 -0.29 -23.46 0.00
N LEU A 95 -0.14 -22.45 -0.85
CA LEU A 95 -0.92 -21.22 -0.85
C LEU A 95 -1.75 -21.15 -2.13
N ASN A 96 -3.07 -21.16 -2.01
CA ASN A 96 -3.97 -21.08 -3.14
C ASN A 96 -4.24 -19.61 -3.51
N ILE A 97 -4.08 -19.30 -4.77
CA ILE A 97 -4.27 -17.97 -5.33
C ILE A 97 -5.33 -18.05 -6.42
N SER A 98 -6.30 -17.17 -6.34
CA SER A 98 -7.35 -17.02 -7.34
C SER A 98 -7.45 -15.58 -7.79
N GLN A 99 -7.27 -15.34 -9.09
CA GLN A 99 -7.28 -13.99 -9.66
C GLN A 99 -6.39 -13.02 -8.87
N GLY A 100 -5.14 -13.39 -8.69
CA GLY A 100 -4.15 -12.58 -7.97
C GLY A 100 -4.35 -12.44 -6.46
N LYS A 101 -5.40 -13.06 -5.87
CA LYS A 101 -5.74 -12.93 -4.45
C LYS A 101 -5.47 -14.22 -3.70
N ILE A 102 -4.84 -14.10 -2.53
CA ILE A 102 -4.64 -15.21 -1.60
C ILE A 102 -5.96 -15.57 -0.94
N THR A 103 -6.33 -16.86 -0.99
CA THR A 103 -7.59 -17.37 -0.44
C THR A 103 -7.49 -17.69 1.05
N GLU A 104 -6.33 -18.12 1.53
CA GLU A 104 -6.08 -18.49 2.93
C GLU A 104 -6.01 -17.25 3.84
N ALA A 105 -6.29 -17.47 5.14
CA ALA A 105 -6.25 -16.41 6.16
C ALA A 105 -4.82 -16.23 6.72
N VAL A 106 -3.87 -15.91 5.83
CA VAL A 106 -2.49 -15.61 6.19
C VAL A 106 -2.21 -14.10 6.21
N VAL A 107 -1.17 -13.71 6.93
CA VAL A 107 -0.65 -12.34 6.96
C VAL A 107 0.56 -12.27 6.03
N VAL A 108 0.57 -11.30 5.15
CA VAL A 108 1.69 -11.04 4.23
C VAL A 108 2.38 -9.76 4.65
N GLU A 109 3.65 -9.82 4.87
CA GLU A 109 4.51 -8.67 5.20
C GLU A 109 5.60 -8.53 4.15
N GLY A 110 6.11 -7.33 3.97
CA GLY A 110 7.20 -7.06 3.04
C GLY A 110 7.45 -5.57 2.89
N LYS A 111 8.30 -5.21 1.94
CA LYS A 111 8.58 -3.80 1.63
C LYS A 111 7.80 -3.35 0.41
N SER A 112 7.11 -2.23 0.55
CA SER A 112 6.41 -1.57 -0.56
C SER A 112 6.36 -0.06 -0.36
N LEU A 113 5.96 0.66 -1.40
CA LEU A 113 5.64 2.08 -1.25
C LEU A 113 4.42 2.22 -0.35
N VAL A 114 4.55 3.07 0.65
CA VAL A 114 3.43 3.47 1.50
C VAL A 114 2.91 4.83 1.05
N SER A 115 1.61 5.05 1.16
CA SER A 115 0.98 6.26 0.66
C SER A 115 0.34 7.10 1.77
N SER A 116 0.15 8.39 1.48
CA SER A 116 -0.66 9.29 2.31
C SER A 116 -0.21 9.40 3.78
N ALA A 117 -1.14 9.19 4.69
CA ALA A 117 -0.95 9.37 6.13
C ALA A 117 0.11 8.43 6.72
N GLU A 118 0.22 7.22 6.20
CA GLU A 118 1.22 6.25 6.65
C GLU A 118 2.65 6.71 6.31
N LEU A 119 2.87 7.22 5.10
CA LEU A 119 4.16 7.78 4.68
C LEU A 119 4.54 8.97 5.57
N THR A 120 3.57 9.86 5.84
CA THR A 120 3.77 11.00 6.73
C THR A 120 4.14 10.54 8.14
N ALA A 121 3.39 9.59 8.70
CA ALA A 121 3.69 9.04 10.03
C ALA A 121 5.08 8.41 10.11
N LYS A 122 5.48 7.63 9.10
CA LYS A 122 6.83 7.02 9.01
C LYS A 122 7.91 8.09 8.86
N ALA A 123 7.72 9.09 8.02
CA ALA A 123 8.68 10.19 7.85
C ALA A 123 8.92 10.94 9.17
N PHE A 124 7.87 11.23 9.93
CA PHE A 124 8.00 11.85 11.24
C PHE A 124 8.64 10.93 12.28
N SER A 125 8.41 9.62 12.20
CA SER A 125 9.03 8.65 13.12
C SER A 125 10.52 8.43 12.85
N GLN A 126 10.95 8.59 11.61
CA GLN A 126 12.39 8.54 11.24
C GLN A 126 13.12 9.86 11.49
N GLY A 127 12.39 10.93 11.71
CA GLY A 127 12.94 12.26 12.00
C GLY A 127 13.29 12.47 13.48
N THR A 128 13.40 13.73 13.86
CA THR A 128 13.80 14.18 15.22
C THR A 128 12.88 13.68 16.34
N PHE A 129 11.65 13.29 16.04
CA PHE A 129 10.63 12.88 17.02
C PHE A 129 10.62 11.38 17.32
N GLY A 130 11.39 10.55 16.57
CA GLY A 130 11.46 9.11 16.78
C GLY A 130 10.06 8.44 16.84
N GLU A 131 9.88 7.48 17.76
CA GLU A 131 8.61 6.75 17.93
C GLU A 131 7.39 7.64 18.25
N TYR A 132 7.61 8.86 18.74
CA TYR A 132 6.53 9.82 19.03
C TYR A 132 6.03 10.53 17.77
N GLY A 133 6.77 10.50 16.65
CA GLY A 133 6.42 11.18 15.42
C GLY A 133 5.06 10.78 14.87
N GLY A 134 4.76 9.49 14.82
CA GLY A 134 3.45 8.98 14.39
C GLY A 134 2.31 9.43 15.30
N LYS A 135 2.51 9.46 16.62
CA LYS A 135 1.51 9.94 17.59
C LYS A 135 1.25 11.43 17.42
N LEU A 136 2.28 12.22 17.17
CA LEU A 136 2.16 13.66 16.93
C LEU A 136 1.36 13.94 15.65
N VAL A 137 1.61 13.21 14.58
CA VAL A 137 0.82 13.30 13.35
C VAL A 137 -0.65 12.94 13.61
N ALA A 138 -0.94 11.87 14.34
CA ALA A 138 -2.32 11.46 14.66
C ALA A 138 -3.07 12.55 15.46
N ILE A 139 -2.42 13.14 16.48
CA ILE A 139 -3.00 14.24 17.28
C ILE A 139 -3.24 15.47 16.40
N SER A 140 -2.28 15.81 15.55
CA SER A 140 -2.41 16.96 14.64
C SER A 140 -3.58 16.80 13.66
N LEU A 141 -3.74 15.59 13.09
CA LEU A 141 -4.86 15.28 12.22
C LEU A 141 -6.21 15.36 12.96
N LEU A 142 -6.27 14.87 14.20
CA LEU A 142 -7.46 14.98 15.03
C LEU A 142 -7.85 16.45 15.29
N LEU A 143 -6.88 17.27 15.68
CA LEU A 143 -7.12 18.71 15.94
C LEU A 143 -7.54 19.44 14.67
N PHE A 144 -6.93 19.10 13.53
CA PHE A 144 -7.29 19.68 12.23
C PHE A 144 -8.72 19.30 11.83
N ALA A 145 -9.10 18.03 11.97
CA ALA A 145 -10.45 17.56 11.70
C ALA A 145 -11.48 18.27 12.59
N PHE A 146 -11.17 18.40 13.89
CA PHE A 146 -12.04 19.10 14.85
C PHE A 146 -12.21 20.59 14.52
N SER A 147 -11.10 21.28 14.21
CA SER A 147 -11.13 22.68 13.79
C SER A 147 -11.96 22.88 12.51
N THR A 148 -11.81 21.98 11.54
CA THR A 148 -12.58 22.00 10.30
C THR A 148 -14.07 21.82 10.58
N ALA A 149 -14.45 20.87 11.44
CA ALA A 149 -15.85 20.64 11.80
C ALA A 149 -16.49 21.87 12.44
N ILE A 150 -15.80 22.53 13.39
CA ILE A 150 -16.28 23.77 14.04
C ILE A 150 -16.48 24.88 12.99
N THR A 151 -15.52 25.04 12.10
CA THR A 151 -15.58 26.08 11.04
C THR A 151 -16.75 25.84 10.10
N TRP A 152 -17.01 24.60 9.70
CA TRP A 152 -18.16 24.25 8.87
C TRP A 152 -19.48 24.50 9.58
N CYS A 153 -19.61 24.18 10.87
CA CYS A 153 -20.79 24.49 11.67
C CYS A 153 -21.04 25.99 11.72
N TYR A 154 -19.98 26.79 11.96
CA TYR A 154 -20.09 28.24 11.99
C TYR A 154 -20.54 28.83 10.64
N TYR A 155 -19.96 28.40 9.53
CA TYR A 155 -20.37 28.85 8.21
C TYR A 155 -21.80 28.42 7.87
N GLY A 156 -22.19 27.20 8.26
CA GLY A 156 -23.56 26.72 8.10
C GLY A 156 -24.57 27.60 8.84
N ASP A 157 -24.29 27.93 10.11
CA ASP A 157 -25.12 28.78 10.92
C ASP A 157 -25.27 30.21 10.31
N ARG A 158 -24.16 30.83 9.91
CA ARG A 158 -24.15 32.14 9.28
C ARG A 158 -24.87 32.15 7.93
N SER A 159 -24.69 31.12 7.11
CA SER A 159 -25.39 31.02 5.82
C SER A 159 -26.90 30.88 6.03
N THR A 160 -27.32 30.10 7.03
CA THR A 160 -28.74 29.92 7.38
C THR A 160 -29.35 31.20 7.89
N ALA A 161 -28.65 31.91 8.78
CA ALA A 161 -29.10 33.23 9.29
C ALA A 161 -29.22 34.25 8.16
N TYR A 162 -28.30 34.25 7.18
CA TYR A 162 -28.36 35.16 6.03
C TYR A 162 -29.56 34.87 5.12
N ILE A 163 -29.90 33.59 4.88
CA ILE A 163 -31.01 33.21 3.98
C ILE A 163 -32.37 33.36 4.64
N PHE A 164 -32.51 33.01 5.92
CA PHE A 164 -33.77 32.92 6.62
C PHE A 164 -34.00 34.08 7.63
N GLY A 165 -33.03 34.96 7.80
CA GLY A 165 -33.06 36.02 8.81
C GLY A 165 -32.72 35.53 10.22
N GLU A 166 -32.15 36.42 11.04
CA GLU A 166 -31.98 36.15 12.47
C GLU A 166 -33.37 36.19 13.16
N LYS A 167 -33.69 35.12 13.92
CA LYS A 167 -34.82 35.10 14.83
C LYS A 167 -34.44 35.64 16.18
#